data_678e28988631341dca14e7fe233c7b4c
#
_entry.id   678e28988631341dca14e7fe233c7b4c
#
_cell.length_a   1.000
_cell.length_b   1.000
_cell.length_c   1.000
_cell.angle_alpha   90.00
_cell.angle_beta   90.00
_cell.angle_gamma   90.00
#
_symmetry.space_group_name_H-M   'P 1'
#
loop_
_entity.id
_entity.type
_entity.pdbx_description
1 polymer ?
#
loop_
_entity_poly.entity_id
_entity_poly.type
_entity_poly.pdbx_seq_one_letter_code
_entity_poly.pdbx_strand_id
1 'polypeptide(L)'
;MFDILPRTRLAFLPTPLHPMRNLGKELGLDNLWIKRDDMTGPGFGGNKTRKLEFVIGDAKQQGCDTLVTVGALQSNHCRQTAAAAAAAGMRCVLLLGGEEPDEYTGNLLLDAIYGAEIKFFPNEGFLPLNDRLASVVTTLEELGLKPYAVPAGAATPIGSLAYAAAIQELKQQLDRAAFSPERIIVATSTGGTLAGMIAGQHMMGLDAEILGLNVYDSADAATSRVRDLLQRMMREYPSLVEKFKPAILIDDRFIGEGYAVMGDPERKAIEMFARLEGVLLDPVYTGKAGVGLIQMAMSGEIPSDSPTLFWHTGGQPALFAYSQELHQRTAVGGSTDAKRKQTSEAGEVTDGF
;
A
#
# COMPACT_ATOMS: atom_id res chain seq x y z
N MET A 1 19.94 -10.39 -11.37
CA MET A 1 18.84 -10.94 -12.21
C MET A 1 18.02 -9.83 -12.84
N PHE A 2 17.50 -8.86 -12.10
CA PHE A 2 16.63 -7.78 -12.61
C PHE A 2 17.37 -6.58 -13.21
N ASP A 3 18.70 -6.57 -13.22
CA ASP A 3 19.52 -5.47 -13.78
C ASP A 3 19.47 -5.37 -15.31
N ILE A 4 18.91 -6.37 -15.97
CA ILE A 4 18.68 -6.36 -17.41
C ILE A 4 17.43 -5.54 -17.80
N LEU A 5 16.59 -5.21 -16.83
CA LEU A 5 15.38 -4.42 -17.06
C LEU A 5 15.68 -2.93 -16.97
N PRO A 6 15.00 -2.09 -17.77
CA PRO A 6 15.10 -0.66 -17.63
C PRO A 6 14.64 -0.24 -16.23
N ARG A 7 15.43 0.59 -15.54
CA ARG A 7 15.11 0.99 -14.17
C ARG A 7 15.63 2.38 -13.87
N THR A 8 14.76 3.26 -13.39
CA THR A 8 15.13 4.55 -12.79
C THR A 8 15.17 4.38 -11.28
N ARG A 9 16.35 4.51 -10.67
CA ARG A 9 16.48 4.31 -9.22
C ARG A 9 15.90 5.49 -8.46
N LEU A 10 14.90 5.20 -7.62
CA LEU A 10 14.15 6.15 -6.80
C LEU A 10 14.04 5.68 -5.35
N ALA A 11 13.88 4.36 -5.15
CA ALA A 11 13.62 3.77 -3.85
C ALA A 11 14.88 3.68 -2.98
N PHE A 12 14.71 3.88 -1.68
CA PHE A 12 15.72 3.60 -0.66
C PHE A 12 15.64 2.12 -0.26
N LEU A 13 16.55 1.33 -0.80
CA LEU A 13 16.58 -0.12 -0.65
C LEU A 13 17.90 -0.59 -0.03
N PRO A 14 17.87 -1.68 0.75
CA PRO A 14 16.70 -2.48 1.12
C PRO A 14 15.82 -1.77 2.15
N THR A 15 14.49 -2.00 2.09
CA THR A 15 13.60 -1.49 3.13
C THR A 15 13.78 -2.29 4.43
N PRO A 16 13.54 -1.69 5.62
CA PRO A 16 13.74 -2.38 6.89
C PRO A 16 12.89 -3.65 7.02
N LEU A 17 13.47 -4.65 7.67
CA LEU A 17 12.83 -5.88 8.14
C LEU A 17 13.15 -6.02 9.62
N HIS A 18 12.14 -6.07 10.50
CA HIS A 18 12.36 -6.17 11.94
C HIS A 18 11.17 -6.85 12.66
N PRO A 19 11.38 -7.39 13.88
CA PRO A 19 10.30 -7.96 14.68
C PRO A 19 9.34 -6.89 15.20
N MET A 20 8.06 -7.24 15.33
CA MET A 20 7.02 -6.48 16.04
C MET A 20 6.76 -7.16 17.39
N ARG A 21 7.59 -6.85 18.38
CA ARG A 21 7.60 -7.58 19.66
C ARG A 21 6.40 -7.27 20.54
N ASN A 22 5.99 -5.99 20.61
CA ASN A 22 4.90 -5.59 21.48
C ASN A 22 3.56 -6.05 20.90
N LEU A 23 3.37 -5.92 19.57
CA LEU A 23 2.19 -6.40 18.89
C LEU A 23 2.11 -7.94 18.92
N GLY A 24 3.24 -8.63 18.70
CA GLY A 24 3.32 -10.08 18.81
C GLY A 24 2.88 -10.57 20.21
N LYS A 25 3.41 -9.94 21.26
CA LYS A 25 3.01 -10.26 22.64
C LYS A 25 1.52 -10.03 22.89
N GLU A 26 0.96 -8.91 22.40
CA GLU A 26 -0.47 -8.59 22.56
C GLU A 26 -1.37 -9.60 21.83
N LEU A 27 -0.94 -10.09 20.67
CA LEU A 27 -1.69 -11.05 19.84
C LEU A 27 -1.38 -12.52 20.17
N GLY A 28 -0.45 -12.79 21.09
CA GLY A 28 0.00 -14.15 21.41
C GLY A 28 0.79 -14.81 20.29
N LEU A 29 1.47 -14.04 19.44
CA LEU A 29 2.33 -14.54 18.37
C LEU A 29 3.81 -14.40 18.76
N ASP A 30 4.51 -15.51 18.88
CA ASP A 30 5.91 -15.54 19.34
C ASP A 30 6.88 -14.94 18.35
N ASN A 31 6.55 -14.96 17.06
CA ASN A 31 7.47 -14.60 15.98
C ASN A 31 6.79 -13.78 14.87
N LEU A 32 6.37 -12.56 15.21
CA LEU A 32 5.74 -11.61 14.29
C LEU A 32 6.75 -10.57 13.81
N TRP A 33 6.88 -10.41 12.50
CA TRP A 33 7.79 -9.47 11.86
C TRP A 33 7.07 -8.54 10.86
N ILE A 34 7.75 -7.45 10.49
CA ILE A 34 7.24 -6.48 9.51
C ILE A 34 8.31 -6.14 8.46
N LYS A 35 7.88 -6.11 7.19
CA LYS A 35 8.63 -5.55 6.06
C LYS A 35 8.11 -4.15 5.74
N ARG A 36 8.99 -3.14 5.80
CA ARG A 36 8.64 -1.72 5.85
C ARG A 36 8.71 -1.04 4.47
N ASP A 37 7.86 -1.42 3.53
CA ASP A 37 7.79 -0.74 2.23
C ASP A 37 7.13 0.65 2.30
N ASP A 38 6.53 1.02 3.42
CA ASP A 38 6.20 2.39 3.76
C ASP A 38 7.42 3.33 3.80
N MET A 39 8.63 2.78 3.93
CA MET A 39 9.90 3.51 3.99
C MET A 39 10.70 3.44 2.67
N THR A 40 10.05 3.20 1.53
CA THR A 40 10.71 3.14 0.21
C THR A 40 11.23 4.49 -0.30
N GLY A 41 10.98 5.60 0.37
CA GLY A 41 11.58 6.90 0.04
C GLY A 41 10.62 7.92 -0.55
N PRO A 42 10.78 8.36 -1.82
CA PRO A 42 10.06 9.50 -2.37
C PRO A 42 8.55 9.48 -2.12
N GLY A 43 7.99 10.64 -1.82
CA GLY A 43 6.56 10.79 -1.65
C GLY A 43 5.99 10.02 -0.46
N PHE A 44 6.66 10.00 0.68
CA PHE A 44 6.28 9.19 1.86
C PHE A 44 6.30 7.69 1.63
N GLY A 45 7.03 7.22 0.62
CA GLY A 45 7.19 5.80 0.36
C GLY A 45 5.93 5.03 -0.02
N GLY A 46 6.04 3.73 -0.01
CA GLY A 46 4.99 2.76 -0.32
C GLY A 46 5.37 1.83 -1.46
N ASN A 47 4.56 0.79 -1.63
CA ASN A 47 4.82 -0.29 -2.59
C ASN A 47 4.91 0.17 -4.06
N LYS A 48 4.31 1.30 -4.41
CA LYS A 48 4.29 1.79 -5.80
C LYS A 48 5.64 2.34 -6.22
N THR A 49 6.45 2.89 -5.30
CA THR A 49 7.79 3.40 -5.60
C THR A 49 8.67 2.31 -6.24
N ARG A 50 8.63 1.06 -5.72
CA ARG A 50 9.36 -0.06 -6.33
C ARG A 50 8.91 -0.32 -7.77
N LYS A 51 7.60 -0.33 -8.02
CA LYS A 51 7.02 -0.55 -9.35
C LYS A 51 7.37 0.57 -10.32
N LEU A 52 7.28 1.81 -9.83
CA LEU A 52 7.54 3.01 -10.63
C LEU A 52 8.99 3.12 -11.07
N GLU A 53 9.95 2.55 -10.34
CA GLU A 53 11.33 2.48 -10.82
C GLU A 53 11.44 1.78 -12.18
N PHE A 54 10.74 0.67 -12.36
CA PHE A 54 10.75 -0.10 -13.60
C PHE A 54 9.83 0.52 -14.66
N VAL A 55 8.65 0.99 -14.27
CA VAL A 55 7.70 1.68 -15.16
C VAL A 55 8.33 2.95 -15.77
N ILE A 56 9.00 3.77 -14.95
CA ILE A 56 9.68 4.98 -15.43
C ILE A 56 10.92 4.62 -16.27
N GLY A 57 11.64 3.56 -15.89
CA GLY A 57 12.73 3.06 -16.72
C GLY A 57 12.27 2.69 -18.12
N ASP A 58 11.17 1.96 -18.20
CA ASP A 58 10.55 1.56 -19.47
C ASP A 58 10.00 2.75 -20.26
N ALA A 59 9.30 3.68 -19.60
CA ALA A 59 8.80 4.91 -20.21
C ALA A 59 9.94 5.74 -20.82
N LYS A 60 11.04 5.92 -20.11
CA LYS A 60 12.23 6.64 -20.60
C LYS A 60 12.89 5.92 -21.78
N GLN A 61 12.97 4.59 -21.75
CA GLN A 61 13.50 3.82 -22.86
C GLN A 61 12.66 3.98 -24.14
N GLN A 62 11.35 4.18 -23.99
CA GLN A 62 10.44 4.48 -25.09
C GLN A 62 10.44 5.97 -25.49
N GLY A 63 11.22 6.80 -24.80
CA GLY A 63 11.31 8.24 -25.07
C GLY A 63 10.11 9.03 -24.58
N CYS A 64 9.32 8.51 -23.65
CA CYS A 64 8.19 9.20 -23.04
C CYS A 64 8.65 10.27 -22.03
N ASP A 65 7.89 11.36 -21.94
CA ASP A 65 8.16 12.52 -21.07
C ASP A 65 7.05 12.78 -20.04
N THR A 66 5.92 12.10 -20.17
CA THR A 66 4.70 12.30 -19.39
C THR A 66 4.13 10.98 -18.90
N LEU A 67 3.87 10.86 -17.59
CA LEU A 67 3.14 9.72 -17.04
C LEU A 67 1.66 10.08 -16.92
N VAL A 68 0.78 9.17 -17.33
CA VAL A 68 -0.67 9.32 -17.19
C VAL A 68 -1.20 8.16 -16.39
N THR A 69 -1.93 8.42 -15.30
CA THR A 69 -2.48 7.36 -14.47
C THR A 69 -3.84 7.71 -13.88
N VAL A 70 -4.48 6.71 -13.26
CA VAL A 70 -5.82 6.82 -12.68
C VAL A 70 -5.84 6.42 -11.22
N GLY A 71 -6.79 6.98 -10.45
CA GLY A 71 -7.01 6.61 -9.06
C GLY A 71 -8.25 7.23 -8.45
N ALA A 72 -8.53 6.92 -7.18
CA ALA A 72 -9.45 7.67 -6.35
C ALA A 72 -8.76 8.93 -5.78
N LEU A 73 -9.53 9.86 -5.19
CA LEU A 73 -9.01 11.12 -4.62
C LEU A 73 -7.87 10.91 -3.61
N GLN A 74 -7.92 9.85 -2.80
CA GLN A 74 -6.89 9.50 -1.83
C GLN A 74 -6.00 8.33 -2.30
N SER A 75 -5.71 8.27 -3.61
CA SER A 75 -4.93 7.19 -4.19
C SER A 75 -3.45 7.26 -3.78
N ASN A 76 -2.99 6.25 -3.05
CA ASN A 76 -1.56 6.06 -2.74
C ASN A 76 -0.72 5.85 -4.02
N HIS A 77 -1.35 5.32 -5.08
CA HIS A 77 -0.70 5.11 -6.36
C HIS A 77 -0.47 6.45 -7.09
N CYS A 78 -1.49 7.29 -7.17
CA CYS A 78 -1.38 8.62 -7.82
C CYS A 78 -0.31 9.46 -7.15
N ARG A 79 -0.34 9.57 -5.81
CA ARG A 79 0.67 10.31 -5.05
C ARG A 79 2.11 9.81 -5.32
N GLN A 80 2.33 8.50 -5.27
CA GLN A 80 3.66 7.95 -5.54
C GLN A 80 4.06 8.15 -7.01
N THR A 81 3.11 8.11 -7.96
CA THR A 81 3.37 8.38 -9.37
C THR A 81 3.74 9.85 -9.59
N ALA A 82 3.02 10.79 -8.97
CA ALA A 82 3.36 12.22 -9.03
C ALA A 82 4.75 12.50 -8.45
N ALA A 83 5.05 11.96 -7.25
CA ALA A 83 6.37 12.09 -6.63
C ALA A 83 7.50 11.48 -7.48
N ALA A 84 7.27 10.30 -8.06
CA ALA A 84 8.25 9.61 -8.89
C ALA A 84 8.48 10.32 -10.23
N ALA A 85 7.42 10.85 -10.85
CA ALA A 85 7.51 11.66 -12.07
C ALA A 85 8.32 12.93 -11.82
N ALA A 86 8.00 13.67 -10.74
CA ALA A 86 8.75 14.87 -10.35
C ALA A 86 10.24 14.56 -10.14
N ALA A 87 10.57 13.51 -9.39
CA ALA A 87 11.95 13.07 -9.15
C ALA A 87 12.67 12.60 -10.43
N ALA A 88 11.92 12.10 -11.42
CA ALA A 88 12.46 11.62 -12.69
C ALA A 88 12.53 12.73 -13.76
N GLY A 89 12.06 13.96 -13.47
CA GLY A 89 11.99 15.08 -14.42
C GLY A 89 10.92 14.87 -15.51
N MET A 90 9.84 14.15 -15.19
CA MET A 90 8.72 13.86 -16.10
C MET A 90 7.46 14.63 -15.67
N ARG A 91 6.58 14.92 -16.61
CA ARG A 91 5.23 15.41 -16.32
C ARG A 91 4.37 14.28 -15.75
N CYS A 92 3.34 14.66 -14.98
CA CYS A 92 2.38 13.72 -14.44
C CYS A 92 0.96 14.22 -14.66
N VAL A 93 0.09 13.39 -15.23
CA VAL A 93 -1.34 13.65 -15.40
C VAL A 93 -2.12 12.59 -14.62
N LEU A 94 -2.97 13.03 -13.71
CA LEU A 94 -3.77 12.17 -12.85
C LEU A 94 -5.24 12.29 -13.22
N LEU A 95 -5.88 11.15 -13.51
CA LEU A 95 -7.33 11.05 -13.69
C LEU A 95 -7.92 10.52 -12.39
N LEU A 96 -8.58 11.37 -11.62
CA LEU A 96 -9.11 11.00 -10.31
C LEU A 96 -10.63 10.84 -10.36
N GLY A 97 -11.10 9.66 -9.92
CA GLY A 97 -12.51 9.39 -9.72
C GLY A 97 -13.03 10.09 -8.47
N GLY A 98 -14.01 10.95 -8.66
CA GLY A 98 -14.64 11.77 -7.62
C GLY A 98 -14.75 13.23 -8.04
N GLU A 99 -15.54 13.99 -7.26
CA GLU A 99 -15.65 15.43 -7.41
C GLU A 99 -14.45 16.13 -6.79
N GLU A 100 -14.07 17.28 -7.35
CA GLU A 100 -13.02 18.10 -6.76
C GLU A 100 -13.48 18.64 -5.40
N PRO A 101 -12.79 18.35 -4.29
CA PRO A 101 -13.16 18.85 -2.99
C PRO A 101 -12.72 20.31 -2.80
N ASP A 102 -13.43 21.04 -1.91
CA ASP A 102 -13.09 22.43 -1.56
C ASP A 102 -11.68 22.54 -0.93
N GLU A 103 -11.26 21.50 -0.20
CA GLU A 103 -9.95 21.44 0.45
C GLU A 103 -9.18 20.18 0.05
N TYR A 104 -7.93 20.37 -0.35
CA TYR A 104 -7.02 19.26 -0.63
C TYR A 104 -6.34 18.79 0.65
N THR A 105 -6.48 17.51 0.95
CA THR A 105 -5.86 16.86 2.11
C THR A 105 -5.18 15.56 1.72
N GLY A 106 -4.32 15.03 2.58
CA GLY A 106 -3.73 13.71 2.41
C GLY A 106 -2.99 13.54 1.09
N ASN A 107 -3.31 12.50 0.35
CA ASN A 107 -2.67 12.19 -0.93
C ASN A 107 -2.95 13.26 -2.00
N LEU A 108 -4.19 13.76 -2.08
CA LEU A 108 -4.58 14.77 -3.08
C LEU A 108 -3.79 16.08 -2.93
N LEU A 109 -3.55 16.52 -1.69
CA LEU A 109 -2.69 17.68 -1.44
C LEU A 109 -1.26 17.44 -1.95
N LEU A 110 -0.73 16.25 -1.71
CA LEU A 110 0.61 15.88 -2.17
C LEU A 110 0.69 15.78 -3.69
N ASP A 111 -0.35 15.28 -4.35
CA ASP A 111 -0.44 15.27 -5.82
C ASP A 111 -0.25 16.67 -6.41
N ALA A 112 -0.95 17.66 -5.83
CA ALA A 112 -0.83 19.06 -6.24
C ALA A 112 0.56 19.65 -5.94
N ILE A 113 1.12 19.35 -4.74
CA ILE A 113 2.47 19.82 -4.35
C ILE A 113 3.55 19.25 -5.27
N TYR A 114 3.42 17.99 -5.74
CA TYR A 114 4.35 17.40 -6.71
C TYR A 114 4.16 17.94 -8.15
N GLY A 115 3.19 18.84 -8.37
CA GLY A 115 2.97 19.48 -9.65
C GLY A 115 2.26 18.59 -10.68
N ALA A 116 1.48 17.60 -10.23
CA ALA A 116 0.67 16.80 -11.13
C ALA A 116 -0.48 17.63 -11.71
N GLU A 117 -0.78 17.45 -13.00
CA GLU A 117 -2.01 17.92 -13.63
C GLU A 117 -3.14 16.97 -13.21
N ILE A 118 -4.14 17.49 -12.49
CA ILE A 118 -5.24 16.69 -11.95
C ILE A 118 -6.50 16.93 -12.77
N LYS A 119 -7.14 15.84 -13.20
CA LYS A 119 -8.44 15.84 -13.88
C LYS A 119 -9.44 15.05 -13.06
N PHE A 120 -10.51 15.69 -12.60
CA PHE A 120 -11.56 15.06 -11.80
C PHE A 120 -12.64 14.47 -12.69
N PHE A 121 -13.13 13.29 -12.30
CA PHE A 121 -14.20 12.57 -12.97
C PHE A 121 -15.31 12.24 -11.96
N PRO A 122 -16.30 13.15 -11.79
CA PRO A 122 -17.40 12.94 -10.89
C PRO A 122 -18.18 11.66 -11.24
N ASN A 123 -18.63 10.94 -10.21
CA ASN A 123 -19.42 9.71 -10.34
C ASN A 123 -18.74 8.53 -11.05
N GLU A 124 -17.45 8.59 -11.28
CA GLU A 124 -16.68 7.48 -11.84
C GLU A 124 -15.74 6.84 -10.79
N GLY A 125 -15.76 5.51 -10.70
CA GLY A 125 -14.78 4.76 -9.93
C GLY A 125 -13.42 4.69 -10.65
N PHE A 126 -12.35 4.47 -9.90
CA PHE A 126 -10.99 4.48 -10.46
C PHE A 126 -10.71 3.31 -11.43
N LEU A 127 -11.38 2.16 -11.29
CA LEU A 127 -11.18 1.04 -12.23
C LEU A 127 -11.77 1.34 -13.61
N PRO A 128 -13.02 1.83 -13.75
CA PRO A 128 -13.55 2.28 -15.04
C PRO A 128 -12.73 3.37 -15.72
N LEU A 129 -12.03 4.22 -14.94
CA LEU A 129 -11.14 5.23 -15.51
C LEU A 129 -9.94 4.66 -16.28
N ASN A 130 -9.56 3.40 -16.06
CA ASN A 130 -8.53 2.76 -16.90
C ASN A 130 -8.92 2.75 -18.39
N ASP A 131 -10.21 2.63 -18.70
CA ASP A 131 -10.69 2.62 -20.09
C ASP A 131 -10.52 3.99 -20.77
N ARG A 132 -10.43 5.07 -19.97
CA ARG A 132 -10.17 6.43 -20.47
C ARG A 132 -8.69 6.72 -20.74
N LEU A 133 -7.77 5.92 -20.20
CA LEU A 133 -6.34 6.17 -20.37
C LEU A 133 -5.95 6.32 -21.85
N ALA A 134 -6.44 5.42 -22.70
CA ALA A 134 -6.13 5.45 -24.13
C ALA A 134 -6.55 6.77 -24.81
N SER A 135 -7.76 7.25 -24.52
CA SER A 135 -8.26 8.51 -25.09
C SER A 135 -7.48 9.73 -24.61
N VAL A 136 -7.09 9.75 -23.33
CA VAL A 136 -6.29 10.83 -22.75
C VAL A 136 -4.88 10.82 -23.34
N VAL A 137 -4.28 9.64 -23.51
CA VAL A 137 -2.99 9.47 -24.19
C VAL A 137 -3.05 10.09 -25.58
N THR A 138 -4.04 9.74 -26.40
CA THR A 138 -4.22 10.32 -27.74
C THR A 138 -4.32 11.86 -27.70
N THR A 139 -5.10 12.41 -26.78
CA THR A 139 -5.24 13.86 -26.62
C THR A 139 -3.89 14.51 -26.27
N LEU A 140 -3.08 13.90 -25.41
CA LEU A 140 -1.78 14.44 -25.02
C LEU A 140 -0.76 14.34 -26.17
N GLU A 141 -0.82 13.29 -26.99
CA GLU A 141 -0.02 13.13 -28.19
C GLU A 141 -0.32 14.23 -29.22
N GLU A 142 -1.61 14.56 -29.43
CA GLU A 142 -2.04 15.68 -30.28
C GLU A 142 -1.50 17.03 -29.79
N LEU A 143 -1.25 17.17 -28.49
CA LEU A 143 -0.62 18.35 -27.88
C LEU A 143 0.92 18.32 -27.97
N GLY A 144 1.51 17.30 -28.61
CA GLY A 144 2.95 17.17 -28.82
C GLY A 144 3.71 16.57 -27.62
N LEU A 145 3.02 15.99 -26.63
CA LEU A 145 3.62 15.25 -25.53
C LEU A 145 3.87 13.79 -25.91
N LYS A 146 4.70 13.12 -25.11
CA LYS A 146 4.98 11.68 -25.27
C LYS A 146 4.51 10.92 -24.01
N PRO A 147 3.19 10.67 -23.88
CA PRO A 147 2.61 10.08 -22.70
C PRO A 147 2.89 8.58 -22.60
N TYR A 148 3.08 8.10 -21.37
CA TYR A 148 3.13 6.69 -20.99
C TYR A 148 1.95 6.37 -20.08
N ALA A 149 1.07 5.48 -20.50
CA ALA A 149 -0.09 5.06 -19.72
C ALA A 149 0.31 4.08 -18.60
N VAL A 150 -0.01 4.45 -17.37
CA VAL A 150 0.20 3.62 -16.19
C VAL A 150 -1.17 3.23 -15.63
N PRO A 151 -1.62 1.99 -15.75
CA PRO A 151 -2.91 1.58 -15.21
C PRO A 151 -2.92 1.65 -13.68
N ALA A 152 -4.11 1.63 -13.09
CA ALA A 152 -4.32 1.71 -11.64
C ALA A 152 -3.35 0.78 -10.89
N GLY A 153 -2.66 1.36 -9.89
CA GLY A 153 -1.72 0.63 -9.05
C GLY A 153 -0.43 0.18 -9.74
N ALA A 154 -0.12 0.68 -10.96
CA ALA A 154 0.98 0.20 -11.79
C ALA A 154 0.95 -1.35 -11.92
N ALA A 155 -0.26 -1.90 -12.12
CA ALA A 155 -0.47 -3.33 -12.23
C ALA A 155 -0.20 -3.80 -13.66
N THR A 156 1.07 -3.75 -14.05
CA THR A 156 1.62 -4.21 -15.32
C THR A 156 2.64 -5.31 -15.10
N PRO A 157 2.99 -6.14 -16.09
CA PRO A 157 4.05 -7.13 -15.97
C PRO A 157 5.36 -6.53 -15.47
N ILE A 158 5.85 -5.45 -16.10
CA ILE A 158 7.10 -4.80 -15.70
C ILE A 158 7.02 -4.20 -14.28
N GLY A 159 5.89 -3.55 -13.93
CA GLY A 159 5.67 -3.04 -12.59
C GLY A 159 5.59 -4.15 -11.53
N SER A 160 5.03 -5.30 -11.88
CA SER A 160 4.94 -6.46 -10.98
C SER A 160 6.28 -7.12 -10.73
N LEU A 161 7.20 -7.14 -11.72
CA LEU A 161 8.57 -7.66 -11.57
C LEU A 161 9.36 -6.94 -10.47
N ALA A 162 9.01 -5.69 -10.13
CA ALA A 162 9.57 -4.99 -8.98
C ALA A 162 9.36 -5.76 -7.66
N TYR A 163 8.24 -6.49 -7.55
CA TYR A 163 7.96 -7.30 -6.37
C TYR A 163 8.60 -8.69 -6.41
N ALA A 164 8.91 -9.21 -7.59
CA ALA A 164 9.83 -10.35 -7.68
C ALA A 164 11.25 -9.96 -7.21
N ALA A 165 11.71 -8.76 -7.56
CA ALA A 165 12.95 -8.20 -7.03
C ALA A 165 12.89 -7.94 -5.51
N ALA A 166 11.72 -7.53 -4.98
CA ALA A 166 11.53 -7.33 -3.55
C ALA A 166 11.59 -8.65 -2.76
N ILE A 167 11.11 -9.75 -3.32
CA ILE A 167 11.28 -11.09 -2.73
C ILE A 167 12.75 -11.54 -2.75
N GLN A 168 13.51 -11.21 -3.81
CA GLN A 168 14.96 -11.44 -3.81
C GLN A 168 15.66 -10.66 -2.68
N GLU A 169 15.28 -9.41 -2.48
CA GLU A 169 15.76 -8.58 -1.35
C GLU A 169 15.38 -9.20 -0.01
N LEU A 170 14.10 -9.59 0.15
CA LEU A 170 13.61 -10.22 1.37
C LEU A 170 14.42 -11.47 1.70
N LYS A 171 14.64 -12.39 0.75
CA LYS A 171 15.39 -13.62 0.98
C LYS A 171 16.78 -13.36 1.56
N GLN A 172 17.50 -12.37 1.02
CA GLN A 172 18.79 -11.97 1.56
C GLN A 172 18.72 -11.40 2.98
N GLN A 173 17.62 -10.74 3.33
CA GLN A 173 17.41 -10.22 4.68
C GLN A 173 17.01 -11.33 5.66
N LEU A 174 16.19 -12.30 5.23
CA LEU A 174 15.79 -13.45 6.03
C LEU A 174 17.00 -14.29 6.45
N ASP A 175 17.94 -14.55 5.51
CA ASP A 175 19.17 -15.29 5.80
C ASP A 175 20.00 -14.58 6.88
N ARG A 176 20.10 -13.23 6.83
CA ARG A 176 20.85 -12.44 7.83
C ARG A 176 20.16 -12.34 9.17
N ALA A 177 18.81 -12.33 9.17
CA ALA A 177 18.01 -12.20 10.37
C ALA A 177 17.77 -13.54 11.10
N ALA A 178 18.19 -14.68 10.49
CA ALA A 178 17.85 -16.03 10.94
C ALA A 178 16.33 -16.19 11.18
N PHE A 179 15.53 -15.63 10.28
CA PHE A 179 14.07 -15.65 10.32
C PHE A 179 13.54 -16.33 9.05
N SER A 180 12.62 -17.26 9.22
CA SER A 180 11.94 -17.98 8.12
C SER A 180 10.44 -17.86 8.33
N PRO A 181 9.75 -16.96 7.62
CA PRO A 181 8.30 -16.87 7.72
C PRO A 181 7.63 -18.09 7.09
N GLU A 182 6.65 -18.65 7.79
CA GLU A 182 5.71 -19.61 7.21
C GLU A 182 4.61 -18.88 6.41
N ARG A 183 4.27 -17.66 6.85
CA ARG A 183 3.21 -16.84 6.24
C ARG A 183 3.66 -15.40 6.03
N ILE A 184 3.33 -14.86 4.85
CA ILE A 184 3.48 -13.44 4.51
C ILE A 184 2.10 -12.88 4.24
N ILE A 185 1.68 -11.86 5.00
CA ILE A 185 0.39 -11.19 4.86
C ILE A 185 0.60 -9.84 4.16
N VAL A 186 -0.14 -9.58 3.08
CA VAL A 186 -0.03 -8.35 2.31
C VAL A 186 -1.41 -7.87 1.83
N ALA A 187 -1.66 -6.56 1.89
CA ALA A 187 -2.85 -5.96 1.28
C ALA A 187 -2.81 -6.06 -0.25
N THR A 188 -3.93 -6.45 -0.87
CA THR A 188 -4.07 -6.51 -2.33
C THR A 188 -5.37 -5.87 -2.81
N SER A 189 -5.39 -5.43 -4.07
CA SER A 189 -6.55 -4.88 -4.79
C SER A 189 -6.34 -5.11 -6.29
N THR A 190 -5.55 -4.25 -6.98
CA THR A 190 -5.23 -4.41 -8.43
C THR A 190 -4.34 -5.62 -8.74
N GLY A 191 -3.83 -6.31 -7.74
CA GLY A 191 -3.11 -7.58 -7.87
C GLY A 191 -1.63 -7.49 -8.21
N GLY A 192 -1.12 -6.35 -8.72
CA GLY A 192 0.25 -6.29 -9.24
C GLY A 192 1.36 -6.52 -8.20
N THR A 193 1.15 -6.14 -6.92
CA THR A 193 2.10 -6.44 -5.83
C THR A 193 2.12 -7.94 -5.54
N LEU A 194 0.95 -8.53 -5.34
CA LEU A 194 0.81 -9.95 -5.03
C LEU A 194 1.32 -10.84 -6.18
N ALA A 195 0.99 -10.50 -7.43
CA ALA A 195 1.50 -11.23 -8.61
C ALA A 195 3.03 -11.22 -8.65
N GLY A 196 3.65 -10.07 -8.41
CA GLY A 196 5.11 -9.96 -8.35
C GLY A 196 5.72 -10.75 -7.19
N MET A 197 5.09 -10.76 -6.02
CA MET A 197 5.54 -11.55 -4.87
C MET A 197 5.46 -13.05 -5.15
N ILE A 198 4.35 -13.55 -5.74
CA ILE A 198 4.17 -14.96 -6.11
C ILE A 198 5.20 -15.38 -7.18
N ALA A 199 5.43 -14.55 -8.19
CA ALA A 199 6.48 -14.82 -9.19
C ALA A 199 7.87 -14.87 -8.52
N GLY A 200 8.19 -13.91 -7.65
CA GLY A 200 9.44 -13.87 -6.91
C GLY A 200 9.60 -15.05 -5.95
N GLN A 201 8.53 -15.47 -5.29
CA GLN A 201 8.50 -16.67 -4.45
C GLN A 201 8.96 -17.91 -5.25
N HIS A 202 8.36 -18.12 -6.42
CA HIS A 202 8.74 -19.22 -7.31
C HIS A 202 10.20 -19.10 -7.77
N MET A 203 10.61 -17.94 -8.27
CA MET A 203 11.95 -17.68 -8.80
C MET A 203 13.06 -17.86 -7.76
N MET A 204 12.79 -17.49 -6.51
CA MET A 204 13.78 -17.51 -5.42
C MET A 204 13.69 -18.78 -4.56
N GLY A 205 12.70 -19.65 -4.79
CA GLY A 205 12.46 -20.82 -3.94
C GLY A 205 12.19 -20.40 -2.49
N LEU A 206 11.35 -19.38 -2.28
CA LEU A 206 10.95 -18.97 -0.93
C LEU A 206 9.81 -19.87 -0.45
N ASP A 207 10.09 -20.60 0.62
CA ASP A 207 9.09 -21.49 1.25
C ASP A 207 8.29 -20.71 2.30
N ALA A 208 7.28 -19.98 1.85
CA ALA A 208 6.36 -19.22 2.69
C ALA A 208 5.00 -19.07 1.99
N GLU A 209 3.91 -19.25 2.69
CA GLU A 209 2.59 -18.92 2.17
C GLU A 209 2.45 -17.40 2.00
N ILE A 210 2.07 -16.93 0.80
CA ILE A 210 1.79 -15.50 0.57
C ILE A 210 0.28 -15.32 0.49
N LEU A 211 -0.29 -14.71 1.54
CA LEU A 211 -1.72 -14.42 1.65
C LEU A 211 -2.00 -12.96 1.29
N GLY A 212 -2.74 -12.74 0.21
CA GLY A 212 -3.27 -11.44 -0.17
C GLY A 212 -4.58 -11.13 0.54
N LEU A 213 -4.62 -10.14 1.43
CA LEU A 213 -5.87 -9.65 1.99
C LEU A 213 -6.47 -8.62 1.05
N ASN A 214 -7.55 -9.00 0.38
CA ASN A 214 -8.21 -8.15 -0.60
C ASN A 214 -9.04 -7.05 0.09
N VAL A 215 -8.94 -5.82 -0.42
CA VAL A 215 -9.57 -4.65 0.19
C VAL A 215 -10.58 -3.95 -0.72
N TYR A 216 -10.91 -4.56 -1.87
CA TYR A 216 -11.70 -3.87 -2.88
C TYR A 216 -12.98 -4.62 -3.31
N ASP A 217 -12.85 -5.85 -3.78
CA ASP A 217 -13.94 -6.66 -4.35
C ASP A 217 -13.79 -8.14 -3.95
N SER A 218 -14.46 -9.06 -4.63
CA SER A 218 -14.40 -10.48 -4.27
C SER A 218 -13.01 -11.11 -4.47
N ALA A 219 -12.71 -12.13 -3.68
CA ALA A 219 -11.50 -12.94 -3.81
C ALA A 219 -11.35 -13.55 -5.21
N ASP A 220 -12.46 -13.96 -5.83
CA ASP A 220 -12.45 -14.52 -7.19
C ASP A 220 -12.02 -13.49 -8.24
N ALA A 221 -12.56 -12.26 -8.17
CA ALA A 221 -12.18 -11.18 -9.07
C ALA A 221 -10.70 -10.79 -8.89
N ALA A 222 -10.25 -10.68 -7.65
CA ALA A 222 -8.84 -10.41 -7.35
C ALA A 222 -7.92 -11.55 -7.82
N THR A 223 -8.31 -12.81 -7.63
CA THR A 223 -7.58 -14.01 -8.11
C THR A 223 -7.46 -14.01 -9.63
N SER A 224 -8.53 -13.62 -10.33
CA SER A 224 -8.50 -13.53 -11.81
C SER A 224 -7.49 -12.48 -12.27
N ARG A 225 -7.46 -11.28 -11.66
CA ARG A 225 -6.49 -10.23 -11.98
C ARG A 225 -5.04 -10.65 -11.71
N VAL A 226 -4.79 -11.29 -10.58
CA VAL A 226 -3.45 -11.79 -10.23
C VAL A 226 -3.01 -12.87 -11.21
N ARG A 227 -3.90 -13.78 -11.58
CA ARG A 227 -3.63 -14.85 -12.55
C ARG A 227 -3.30 -14.29 -13.94
N ASP A 228 -4.08 -13.32 -14.43
CA ASP A 228 -3.80 -12.65 -15.71
C ASP A 228 -2.40 -11.99 -15.69
N LEU A 229 -2.08 -11.24 -14.65
CA LEU A 229 -0.77 -10.61 -14.51
C LEU A 229 0.36 -11.63 -14.51
N LEU A 230 0.24 -12.74 -13.78
CA LEU A 230 1.23 -13.81 -13.77
C LEU A 230 1.40 -14.44 -15.15
N GLN A 231 0.30 -14.71 -15.86
CA GLN A 231 0.36 -15.25 -17.23
C GLN A 231 1.05 -14.27 -18.18
N ARG A 232 0.78 -12.97 -18.04
CA ARG A 232 1.45 -11.93 -18.83
C ARG A 232 2.93 -11.82 -18.47
N MET A 233 3.31 -11.88 -17.21
CA MET A 233 4.71 -11.89 -16.79
C MET A 233 5.48 -13.07 -17.41
N MET A 234 4.93 -14.29 -17.36
CA MET A 234 5.52 -15.47 -17.95
C MET A 234 5.63 -15.38 -19.49
N ARG A 235 4.70 -14.70 -20.16
CA ARG A 235 4.69 -14.52 -21.61
C ARG A 235 5.63 -13.41 -22.08
N GLU A 236 5.63 -12.27 -21.39
CA GLU A 236 6.38 -11.07 -21.78
C GLU A 236 7.84 -11.11 -21.31
N TYR A 237 8.11 -11.85 -20.22
CA TYR A 237 9.45 -11.96 -19.60
C TYR A 237 9.85 -13.43 -19.38
N PRO A 238 9.82 -14.31 -20.39
CA PRO A 238 10.05 -15.74 -20.21
C PRO A 238 11.48 -16.10 -19.75
N SER A 239 12.44 -15.21 -19.99
CA SER A 239 13.83 -15.37 -19.50
C SER A 239 14.00 -15.09 -18.00
N LEU A 240 13.03 -14.41 -17.38
CA LEU A 240 13.02 -14.09 -15.95
C LEU A 240 12.01 -14.95 -15.19
N VAL A 241 10.81 -15.07 -15.73
CA VAL A 241 9.71 -15.80 -15.10
C VAL A 241 9.38 -17.04 -15.92
N GLU A 242 9.91 -18.18 -15.50
CA GLU A 242 9.60 -19.46 -16.13
C GLU A 242 8.13 -19.84 -15.93
N LYS A 243 7.63 -20.73 -16.78
CA LYS A 243 6.24 -21.22 -16.65
C LYS A 243 6.09 -22.06 -15.38
N PHE A 244 5.13 -21.70 -14.55
CA PHE A 244 4.75 -22.45 -13.37
C PHE A 244 3.25 -22.38 -13.12
N LYS A 245 2.74 -23.24 -12.23
CA LYS A 245 1.35 -23.19 -11.78
C LYS A 245 1.29 -22.43 -10.45
N PRO A 246 0.84 -21.16 -10.43
CA PRO A 246 0.84 -20.38 -9.21
C PRO A 246 -0.22 -20.87 -8.22
N ALA A 247 0.15 -20.94 -6.93
CA ALA A 247 -0.80 -20.92 -5.83
C ALA A 247 -1.15 -19.46 -5.54
N ILE A 248 -2.42 -19.10 -5.67
CA ILE A 248 -2.91 -17.73 -5.42
C ILE A 248 -3.87 -17.82 -4.24
N LEU A 249 -3.46 -17.26 -3.11
CA LEU A 249 -4.24 -17.24 -1.88
C LEU A 249 -4.72 -15.81 -1.62
N ILE A 250 -6.03 -15.62 -1.65
CA ILE A 250 -6.67 -14.34 -1.43
C ILE A 250 -7.85 -14.51 -0.48
N ASP A 251 -7.92 -13.62 0.51
CA ASP A 251 -9.00 -13.55 1.49
C ASP A 251 -9.67 -12.18 1.40
N ASP A 252 -10.99 -12.15 1.26
CA ASP A 252 -11.82 -10.95 1.15
C ASP A 252 -12.69 -10.68 2.38
N ARG A 253 -12.54 -11.46 3.46
CA ARG A 253 -13.31 -11.30 4.70
C ARG A 253 -13.11 -9.94 5.38
N PHE A 254 -12.03 -9.25 5.07
CA PHE A 254 -11.59 -8.03 5.77
C PHE A 254 -11.77 -6.74 4.94
N ILE A 255 -12.63 -6.78 3.93
CA ILE A 255 -12.98 -5.58 3.12
C ILE A 255 -13.70 -4.52 3.98
N GLY A 256 -14.37 -4.94 5.05
CA GLY A 256 -15.17 -4.06 5.90
C GLY A 256 -16.40 -3.52 5.18
N GLU A 257 -16.76 -2.27 5.43
CA GLU A 257 -17.95 -1.62 4.85
C GLU A 257 -17.77 -1.22 3.38
N GLY A 258 -16.58 -1.39 2.80
CA GLY A 258 -16.29 -1.12 1.41
C GLY A 258 -14.93 -0.46 1.18
N TYR A 259 -14.60 -0.24 -0.10
CA TYR A 259 -13.35 0.42 -0.48
C TYR A 259 -13.30 1.87 0.04
N ALA A 260 -12.18 2.24 0.65
CA ALA A 260 -11.94 3.55 1.22
C ALA A 260 -12.93 3.96 2.35
N VAL A 261 -13.72 3.03 2.88
CA VAL A 261 -14.52 3.24 4.08
C VAL A 261 -13.75 2.71 5.28
N MET A 262 -13.53 3.57 6.28
CA MET A 262 -12.89 3.21 7.53
C MET A 262 -13.93 2.98 8.61
N GLY A 263 -14.00 1.76 9.12
CA GLY A 263 -14.84 1.37 10.25
C GLY A 263 -14.04 1.32 11.58
N ASP A 264 -14.72 0.88 12.63
CA ASP A 264 -14.10 0.66 13.93
C ASP A 264 -12.98 -0.39 13.93
N PRO A 265 -13.07 -1.50 13.17
CA PRO A 265 -11.99 -2.46 13.10
C PRO A 265 -10.70 -1.86 12.55
N GLU A 266 -10.78 -1.11 11.44
CA GLU A 266 -9.61 -0.46 10.82
C GLU A 266 -9.00 0.58 11.77
N ARG A 267 -9.84 1.41 12.42
CA ARG A 267 -9.36 2.38 13.39
C ARG A 267 -8.61 1.71 14.55
N LYS A 268 -9.16 0.63 15.11
CA LYS A 268 -8.50 -0.12 16.20
C LYS A 268 -7.18 -0.75 15.75
N ALA A 269 -7.11 -1.29 14.54
CA ALA A 269 -5.89 -1.83 13.99
C ALA A 269 -4.82 -0.74 13.82
N ILE A 270 -5.18 0.42 13.26
CA ILE A 270 -4.30 1.58 13.12
C ILE A 270 -3.77 2.02 14.50
N GLU A 271 -4.65 2.17 15.50
CA GLU A 271 -4.27 2.55 16.86
C GLU A 271 -3.37 1.51 17.52
N MET A 272 -3.65 0.22 17.35
CA MET A 272 -2.86 -0.86 17.94
C MET A 272 -1.42 -0.88 17.39
N PHE A 273 -1.26 -0.84 16.07
CA PHE A 273 0.07 -0.75 15.44
C PHE A 273 0.82 0.54 15.86
N ALA A 274 0.11 1.67 15.89
CA ALA A 274 0.71 2.94 16.28
C ALA A 274 1.19 2.94 17.74
N ARG A 275 0.36 2.45 18.68
CA ARG A 275 0.66 2.49 20.12
C ARG A 275 1.68 1.44 20.54
N LEU A 276 1.69 0.27 19.91
CA LEU A 276 2.58 -0.82 20.29
C LEU A 276 3.91 -0.79 19.55
N GLU A 277 3.93 -0.38 18.27
CA GLU A 277 5.12 -0.46 17.44
C GLU A 277 5.58 0.90 16.86
N GLY A 278 4.82 1.99 17.07
CA GLY A 278 5.11 3.28 16.43
C GLY A 278 4.92 3.25 14.90
N VAL A 279 4.12 2.32 14.39
CA VAL A 279 3.89 2.11 12.96
C VAL A 279 2.50 2.60 12.59
N LEU A 280 2.41 3.49 11.59
CA LEU A 280 1.14 4.03 11.11
C LEU A 280 0.66 3.25 9.88
N LEU A 281 -0.48 2.59 9.99
CA LEU A 281 -1.19 1.99 8.85
C LEU A 281 -2.09 3.03 8.18
N ASP A 282 -2.41 2.82 6.89
CA ASP A 282 -3.41 3.62 6.20
C ASP A 282 -4.83 3.02 6.36
N PRO A 283 -5.90 3.81 6.26
CA PRO A 283 -7.26 3.31 6.49
C PRO A 283 -7.80 2.42 5.36
N VAL A 284 -7.20 2.48 4.15
CA VAL A 284 -7.75 1.85 2.94
C VAL A 284 -7.20 0.46 2.69
N TYR A 285 -5.88 0.28 2.88
CA TYR A 285 -5.16 -0.95 2.53
C TYR A 285 -4.55 -1.64 3.74
N THR A 286 -3.54 -1.03 4.34
CA THR A 286 -2.78 -1.66 5.41
C THR A 286 -3.56 -1.75 6.73
N GLY A 287 -4.49 -0.83 6.98
CA GLY A 287 -5.41 -0.93 8.11
C GLY A 287 -6.30 -2.15 8.01
N LYS A 288 -6.89 -2.41 6.83
CA LYS A 288 -7.69 -3.62 6.58
C LYS A 288 -6.86 -4.89 6.67
N ALA A 289 -5.65 -4.88 6.13
CA ALA A 289 -4.73 -6.00 6.30
C ALA A 289 -4.31 -6.19 7.77
N GLY A 290 -4.17 -5.11 8.53
CA GLY A 290 -3.96 -5.13 9.97
C GLY A 290 -5.14 -5.75 10.74
N VAL A 291 -6.38 -5.43 10.34
CA VAL A 291 -7.59 -6.10 10.86
C VAL A 291 -7.50 -7.61 10.62
N GLY A 292 -7.15 -8.02 9.40
CA GLY A 292 -7.00 -9.43 9.06
C GLY A 292 -5.96 -10.13 9.94
N LEU A 293 -4.75 -9.57 10.06
CA LEU A 293 -3.72 -10.13 10.94
C LEU A 293 -4.21 -10.29 12.38
N ILE A 294 -4.84 -9.24 12.94
CA ILE A 294 -5.33 -9.25 14.33
C ILE A 294 -6.42 -10.32 14.52
N GLN A 295 -7.42 -10.36 13.63
CA GLN A 295 -8.53 -11.31 13.77
C GLN A 295 -8.08 -12.76 13.57
N MET A 296 -7.19 -13.03 12.59
CA MET A 296 -6.64 -14.36 12.36
C MET A 296 -5.77 -14.84 13.53
N ALA A 297 -5.03 -13.96 14.18
CA ALA A 297 -4.28 -14.27 15.39
C ALA A 297 -5.24 -14.57 16.56
N MET A 298 -6.21 -13.71 16.81
CA MET A 298 -7.17 -13.86 17.92
C MET A 298 -8.08 -15.08 17.77
N SER A 299 -8.39 -15.51 16.54
CA SER A 299 -9.17 -16.72 16.27
C SER A 299 -8.35 -18.01 16.31
N GLY A 300 -7.02 -17.92 16.40
CA GLY A 300 -6.11 -19.09 16.32
C GLY A 300 -5.91 -19.60 14.89
N GLU A 301 -6.35 -18.90 13.86
CA GLU A 301 -6.09 -19.21 12.45
C GLU A 301 -4.60 -19.04 12.11
N ILE A 302 -3.92 -18.14 12.82
CA ILE A 302 -2.45 -18.07 12.88
C ILE A 302 -2.03 -18.71 14.19
N PRO A 303 -1.37 -19.88 14.19
CA PRO A 303 -0.84 -20.49 15.41
C PRO A 303 0.18 -19.58 16.08
N SER A 304 0.27 -19.63 17.43
CA SER A 304 1.15 -18.76 18.21
C SER A 304 2.63 -18.89 17.84
N ASP A 305 3.06 -20.09 17.45
CA ASP A 305 4.41 -20.46 17.07
C ASP A 305 4.71 -20.29 15.57
N SER A 306 3.69 -19.96 14.73
CA SER A 306 3.87 -19.79 13.29
C SER A 306 4.56 -18.45 12.97
N PRO A 307 5.80 -18.47 12.42
CA PRO A 307 6.51 -17.27 12.06
C PRO A 307 5.78 -16.48 10.96
N THR A 308 5.32 -15.28 11.29
CA THR A 308 4.47 -14.48 10.41
C THR A 308 5.13 -13.16 10.05
N LEU A 309 5.10 -12.80 8.76
CA LEU A 309 5.59 -11.53 8.24
C LEU A 309 4.43 -10.67 7.72
N PHE A 310 4.24 -9.50 8.29
CA PHE A 310 3.35 -8.48 7.77
C PHE A 310 4.09 -7.58 6.78
N TRP A 311 3.62 -7.50 5.52
CA TRP A 311 4.21 -6.62 4.52
C TRP A 311 3.48 -5.27 4.49
N HIS A 312 4.09 -4.26 5.10
CA HIS A 312 3.54 -2.92 5.16
C HIS A 312 3.76 -2.16 3.84
N THR A 313 2.71 -2.02 3.06
CA THR A 313 2.77 -1.42 1.71
C THR A 313 2.71 0.11 1.68
N GLY A 314 2.68 0.78 2.83
CA GLY A 314 2.62 2.24 2.93
C GLY A 314 1.20 2.79 2.99
N GLY A 315 1.03 4.07 2.68
CA GLY A 315 -0.27 4.73 2.58
C GLY A 315 -0.56 5.78 3.65
N GLN A 316 0.37 6.04 4.56
CA GLN A 316 0.19 6.91 5.73
C GLN A 316 -0.39 8.30 5.42
N PRO A 317 -0.06 9.01 4.33
CA PRO A 317 -0.66 10.31 4.05
C PRO A 317 -2.18 10.30 3.95
N ALA A 318 -2.80 9.17 3.56
CA ALA A 318 -4.25 9.05 3.53
C ALA A 318 -4.90 9.27 4.92
N LEU A 319 -4.19 8.99 6.03
CA LEU A 319 -4.69 9.23 7.39
C LEU A 319 -5.19 10.66 7.61
N PHE A 320 -4.54 11.64 7.01
CA PHE A 320 -4.92 13.05 7.20
C PHE A 320 -6.26 13.40 6.53
N ALA A 321 -6.68 12.65 5.52
CA ALA A 321 -8.01 12.79 4.94
C ALA A 321 -9.13 12.16 5.79
N TYR A 322 -8.77 11.30 6.76
CA TYR A 322 -9.68 10.64 7.71
C TYR A 322 -9.54 11.21 9.13
N SER A 323 -9.02 12.42 9.25
CA SER A 323 -8.73 13.03 10.56
C SER A 323 -9.96 13.20 11.44
N GLN A 324 -11.13 13.48 10.85
CA GLN A 324 -12.38 13.65 11.60
C GLN A 324 -12.83 12.31 12.20
N GLU A 325 -12.82 11.23 11.43
CA GLU A 325 -13.21 9.90 11.89
C GLU A 325 -12.24 9.35 12.95
N LEU A 326 -10.95 9.66 12.82
CA LEU A 326 -9.94 9.28 13.80
C LEU A 326 -10.08 10.08 15.10
N HIS A 327 -10.38 11.38 15.03
CA HIS A 327 -10.45 12.26 16.20
C HIS A 327 -11.75 12.10 17.00
N GLN A 328 -12.91 12.00 16.36
CA GLN A 328 -14.21 11.99 17.04
C GLN A 328 -14.38 10.83 18.02
N ARG A 329 -13.68 9.72 17.85
CA ARG A 329 -13.79 8.52 18.69
C ARG A 329 -12.72 8.37 19.78
N THR A 330 -11.62 9.10 19.70
CA THR A 330 -10.68 9.21 20.81
C THR A 330 -11.25 10.02 21.99
N ALA A 331 -12.20 10.92 21.74
CA ALA A 331 -12.87 11.71 22.76
C ALA A 331 -13.91 10.91 23.58
N VAL A 332 -14.49 9.84 23.05
CA VAL A 332 -15.49 9.01 23.74
C VAL A 332 -14.86 7.99 24.69
N GLY A 333 -13.60 7.63 24.51
CA GLY A 333 -12.85 6.73 25.41
C GLY A 333 -12.28 7.41 26.67
N GLY A 334 -12.29 8.75 26.73
CA GLY A 334 -11.73 9.52 27.85
C GLY A 334 -12.70 9.90 28.99
N SER A 335 -13.97 9.48 28.93
CA SER A 335 -15.03 10.01 29.80
C SER A 335 -15.39 9.14 31.02
N THR A 336 -14.63 8.10 31.36
CA THR A 336 -14.98 7.24 32.53
C THR A 336 -14.11 7.41 33.77
N ASP A 337 -13.04 8.25 33.76
CA ASP A 337 -12.18 8.44 34.96
C ASP A 337 -12.15 9.88 35.55
N ALA A 338 -12.93 10.82 35.03
CA ALA A 338 -12.94 12.20 35.51
C ALA A 338 -14.06 12.52 36.54
N LYS A 339 -14.80 11.53 37.06
CA LYS A 339 -15.83 11.74 38.12
C LYS A 339 -15.46 11.18 39.48
N ARG A 340 -14.17 11.18 39.84
CA ARG A 340 -13.74 10.85 41.20
C ARG A 340 -12.58 11.74 41.67
N LYS A 341 -12.82 13.08 41.80
CA LYS A 341 -12.09 14.00 42.68
C LYS A 341 -12.59 15.43 42.49
N GLN A 342 -13.80 15.70 42.92
CA GLN A 342 -14.26 17.06 43.29
C GLN A 342 -15.33 16.94 44.37
N THR A 343 -14.93 16.49 45.55
CA THR A 343 -15.56 16.79 46.83
C THR A 343 -14.49 16.76 47.88
N SER A 344 -14.07 17.92 48.30
CA SER A 344 -13.44 18.39 49.53
C SER A 344 -12.30 19.35 49.21
N GLU A 345 -12.61 20.59 49.37
CA GLU A 345 -11.94 21.59 50.17
C GLU A 345 -12.37 22.99 49.72
N ALA A 346 -13.52 23.42 50.31
CA ALA A 346 -13.79 24.82 50.51
C ALA A 346 -13.08 25.20 51.82
N GLY A 347 -12.07 26.04 51.74
CA GLY A 347 -11.31 26.58 52.87
C GLY A 347 -10.73 27.91 52.45
N GLU A 348 -11.33 28.96 53.00
CA GLU A 348 -10.91 30.36 52.97
C GLU A 348 -9.39 30.53 53.19
N VAL A 349 -8.76 31.44 52.46
CA VAL A 349 -7.79 32.40 53.07
C VAL A 349 -7.76 33.67 52.23
N THR A 350 -8.00 34.74 52.96
CA THR A 350 -7.94 36.17 52.65
C THR A 350 -6.53 36.68 52.35
N ASP A 351 -6.49 37.73 51.55
CA ASP A 351 -5.61 38.92 51.52
C ASP A 351 -4.08 38.80 51.63
N GLY A 352 -3.41 39.47 50.72
CA GLY A 352 -2.17 40.16 51.09
C GLY A 352 -1.05 40.16 50.04
N PHE A 353 -0.92 41.32 49.34
CA PHE A 353 0.20 41.80 48.50
C PHE A 353 0.37 41.25 47.11
#